data_62ccd33da3363d4d3543000bc2168afe
#
_entry.id   62ccd33da3363d4d3543000bc2168afe
#
_cell.length_a   1.000
_cell.length_b   1.000
_cell.length_c   1.000
_cell.angle_alpha   90.00
_cell.angle_beta   90.00
_cell.angle_gamma   90.00
#
_symmetry.space_group_name_H-M   'P 1'
#
loop_
_entity.id
_entity.type
_entity.pdbx_description
1 polymer ?
#
loop_
_entity_poly.entity_id
_entity_poly.type
_entity_poly.pdbx_seq_one_letter_code
_entity_poly.pdbx_strand_id
1 'polypeptide(L)'
;MTEPSPDGRIRRRSRRTRRIAVPLTVVSAIVAGSVLSGCAQQRDEDVFTVMNSSTDESYHRWDGDTLKRCSKQLGITIEQQSVPASQLMTKALRMASSKSLPDVLQLDASEMPTFAEAGGLIPLKDLGLTTTDIPEGIVDFGSFDGKYYGAARTVNTLALFYNKDTLDKAGLKVPTTWAEMQSTAKKLTQGKRYGLALSAGGAEDGVFQFTPFMWSNGGDESKLDTPEVAEALDYWKALLKDGSLSKSTVNWTQADVNDQFMAGNAAMMINGPWQVETLNARKGLNWGIAEIPVPEAGDDSVGPLGGGVLTVPNTGDTERERTAAEIIGCMAGEQEQITYALNSWMVPANSKAAAVWRTKAPELAALAGQVSTARSRTAKVGARWSSVSLALQSAFQSALTGASSEAALKRAQQQVTSGN
;
A
#
# COMPACT_ATOMS: atom_id res chain seq x y z
N MET A 1 59.52 16.25 -25.80
CA MET A 1 59.50 16.94 -27.10
C MET A 1 58.05 17.25 -27.37
N THR A 2 57.50 18.36 -27.34
CA THR A 2 57.73 19.79 -27.44
C THR A 2 56.37 20.43 -27.19
N GLU A 3 56.26 21.24 -26.19
CA GLU A 3 55.35 22.39 -26.11
C GLU A 3 55.68 23.39 -27.24
N PRO A 4 54.95 24.49 -27.52
CA PRO A 4 54.09 25.29 -26.65
C PRO A 4 52.86 25.99 -27.35
N SER A 5 52.06 26.65 -26.51
CA SER A 5 51.16 27.80 -26.69
C SER A 5 51.74 28.96 -27.51
N PRO A 6 51.03 30.03 -28.02
CA PRO A 6 50.23 30.95 -27.20
C PRO A 6 49.08 31.76 -27.86
N ASP A 7 48.39 32.48 -26.98
CA ASP A 7 47.82 33.86 -27.13
C ASP A 7 46.73 34.19 -28.15
N GLY A 8 45.54 34.60 -27.63
CA GLY A 8 44.46 35.22 -28.37
C GLY A 8 43.70 36.28 -27.52
N ARG A 9 44.18 37.50 -27.59
CA ARG A 9 43.72 38.71 -26.88
C ARG A 9 42.23 39.04 -27.14
N ILE A 10 41.46 39.26 -26.07
CA ILE A 10 40.11 39.79 -26.10
C ILE A 10 40.11 41.31 -26.30
N ARG A 11 39.58 41.79 -27.42
CA ARG A 11 39.34 43.21 -27.68
C ARG A 11 38.04 43.66 -27.00
N ARG A 12 38.12 44.56 -26.01
CA ARG A 12 37.04 45.37 -25.51
C ARG A 12 36.55 46.35 -26.59
N ARG A 13 35.28 46.28 -26.97
CA ARG A 13 34.58 47.35 -27.72
C ARG A 13 33.72 48.14 -26.76
N SER A 14 34.12 49.41 -26.53
CA SER A 14 33.31 50.44 -25.90
C SER A 14 32.08 50.80 -26.77
N ARG A 15 30.88 50.77 -26.24
CA ARG A 15 29.71 51.38 -26.90
C ARG A 15 29.36 52.66 -26.18
N ARG A 16 29.46 53.77 -26.94
CA ARG A 16 29.06 55.12 -26.59
C ARG A 16 27.55 55.20 -26.35
N THR A 17 27.16 55.73 -25.22
CA THR A 17 25.80 56.14 -24.87
C THR A 17 25.40 57.40 -25.67
N ARG A 18 24.38 57.30 -26.51
CA ARG A 18 23.67 58.49 -27.04
C ARG A 18 22.46 58.74 -26.13
N ARG A 19 22.46 59.92 -25.49
CA ARG A 19 21.29 60.46 -24.78
C ARG A 19 20.33 61.02 -25.84
N ILE A 20 19.09 60.53 -25.84
CA ILE A 20 17.96 61.08 -26.56
C ILE A 20 17.04 61.64 -25.49
N ALA A 21 16.79 62.94 -25.56
CA ALA A 21 15.81 63.68 -24.73
C ALA A 21 14.41 63.43 -25.36
N VAL A 22 13.43 63.08 -24.54
CA VAL A 22 12.02 62.97 -24.91
C VAL A 22 11.21 63.85 -23.95
N PRO A 23 10.27 64.69 -24.48
CA PRO A 23 9.57 65.67 -23.66
C PRO A 23 8.49 65.05 -22.77
N LEU A 24 8.29 65.69 -21.60
CA LEU A 24 7.25 65.40 -20.64
C LEU A 24 5.89 65.70 -21.25
N THR A 25 5.05 64.69 -21.47
CA THR A 25 3.59 64.87 -21.67
C THR A 25 2.91 64.34 -20.40
N VAL A 26 2.22 65.22 -19.70
CA VAL A 26 1.38 64.90 -18.56
C VAL A 26 0.17 64.14 -19.06
N VAL A 27 0.06 62.86 -18.65
CA VAL A 27 -1.17 62.09 -18.82
C VAL A 27 -1.75 61.78 -17.46
N SER A 28 -2.95 62.30 -17.24
CA SER A 28 -3.76 62.10 -16.03
C SER A 28 -4.00 60.62 -15.78
N ALA A 29 -3.57 60.12 -14.62
CA ALA A 29 -3.81 58.74 -14.19
C ALA A 29 -5.28 58.60 -13.76
N ILE A 30 -6.05 57.86 -14.53
CA ILE A 30 -7.29 57.23 -14.11
C ILE A 30 -6.85 55.98 -13.32
N VAL A 31 -7.03 55.98 -12.01
CA VAL A 31 -6.86 54.82 -11.14
C VAL A 31 -8.03 53.87 -11.43
N ALA A 32 -7.86 52.99 -12.37
CA ALA A 32 -8.67 51.79 -12.46
C ALA A 32 -8.17 50.77 -11.42
N GLY A 33 -8.97 50.63 -10.34
CA GLY A 33 -8.73 49.60 -9.34
C GLY A 33 -8.75 48.21 -10.01
N SER A 34 -7.58 47.67 -10.28
CA SER A 34 -7.44 46.24 -10.64
C SER A 34 -7.74 45.44 -9.38
N VAL A 35 -8.97 44.95 -9.28
CA VAL A 35 -9.34 43.87 -8.38
C VAL A 35 -8.46 42.69 -8.81
N LEU A 36 -7.44 42.38 -8.02
CA LEU A 36 -6.72 41.11 -8.05
C LEU A 36 -7.71 40.03 -7.67
N SER A 37 -8.55 39.62 -8.63
CA SER A 37 -9.25 38.35 -8.55
C SER A 37 -8.16 37.30 -8.60
N GLY A 38 -7.76 36.81 -7.41
CA GLY A 38 -6.99 35.58 -7.31
C GLY A 38 -7.74 34.52 -8.11
N CYS A 39 -7.08 33.92 -9.09
CA CYS A 39 -7.56 32.70 -9.73
C CYS A 39 -7.56 31.57 -8.69
N ALA A 40 -8.52 31.61 -7.76
CA ALA A 40 -9.02 30.40 -7.17
C ALA A 40 -9.68 29.67 -8.35
N GLN A 41 -9.09 28.55 -8.77
CA GLN A 41 -9.67 27.68 -9.75
C GLN A 41 -11.05 27.30 -9.22
N GLN A 42 -12.10 27.89 -9.76
CA GLN A 42 -13.48 27.69 -9.36
C GLN A 42 -13.74 26.20 -9.62
N ARG A 43 -13.92 25.39 -8.57
CA ARG A 43 -14.36 24.01 -8.73
C ARG A 43 -15.70 24.05 -9.45
N ASP A 44 -15.84 23.21 -10.45
CA ASP A 44 -17.12 22.98 -11.07
C ASP A 44 -18.05 22.36 -10.00
N GLU A 45 -19.13 23.06 -9.64
CA GLU A 45 -20.00 22.67 -8.54
C GLU A 45 -20.65 21.29 -8.78
N ASP A 46 -20.79 20.91 -10.06
CA ASP A 46 -21.43 19.67 -10.50
C ASP A 46 -20.44 18.50 -10.65
N VAL A 47 -19.13 18.72 -10.49
CA VAL A 47 -18.10 17.69 -10.65
C VAL A 47 -17.47 17.33 -9.33
N PHE A 48 -17.53 16.06 -8.96
CA PHE A 48 -16.90 15.47 -7.79
C PHE A 48 -15.65 14.70 -8.18
N THR A 49 -14.64 14.74 -7.34
CA THR A 49 -13.34 14.10 -7.63
C THR A 49 -13.04 12.99 -6.64
N VAL A 50 -12.65 11.83 -7.16
CA VAL A 50 -12.16 10.69 -6.37
C VAL A 50 -10.68 10.49 -6.68
N MET A 51 -9.80 10.73 -5.69
CA MET A 51 -8.35 10.51 -5.84
C MET A 51 -7.96 9.16 -5.25
N ASN A 52 -7.25 8.35 -6.03
CA ASN A 52 -6.81 7.01 -5.67
C ASN A 52 -5.38 6.71 -6.16
N SER A 53 -4.88 5.52 -5.82
CA SER A 53 -3.56 5.04 -6.26
C SER A 53 -3.60 4.11 -7.48
N SER A 54 -4.74 3.96 -8.13
CA SER A 54 -4.97 3.01 -9.23
C SER A 54 -4.38 3.52 -10.54
N THR A 55 -3.05 3.41 -10.70
CA THR A 55 -2.32 3.80 -11.93
C THR A 55 -2.09 2.65 -12.88
N ASP A 56 -2.21 1.40 -12.45
CA ASP A 56 -2.24 0.23 -13.30
C ASP A 56 -3.49 0.25 -14.20
N GLU A 57 -3.35 -0.15 -15.46
CA GLU A 57 -4.43 -0.07 -16.45
C GLU A 57 -5.70 -0.81 -16.04
N SER A 58 -5.56 -2.00 -15.46
CA SER A 58 -6.69 -2.82 -15.02
C SER A 58 -7.39 -2.18 -13.82
N TYR A 59 -6.65 -1.79 -12.80
CA TYR A 59 -7.22 -1.14 -11.61
C TYR A 59 -7.83 0.22 -11.94
N HIS A 60 -7.16 1.02 -12.77
CA HIS A 60 -7.71 2.30 -13.25
C HIS A 60 -9.05 2.13 -13.97
N ARG A 61 -9.15 1.13 -14.84
CA ARG A 61 -10.39 0.81 -15.55
C ARG A 61 -11.50 0.33 -14.62
N TRP A 62 -11.21 -0.59 -13.68
CA TRP A 62 -12.22 -1.11 -12.74
C TRP A 62 -12.76 -0.04 -11.81
N ASP A 63 -11.91 0.87 -11.34
CA ASP A 63 -12.33 2.04 -10.56
C ASP A 63 -13.19 2.97 -11.42
N GLY A 64 -12.74 3.31 -12.62
CA GLY A 64 -13.48 4.15 -13.56
C GLY A 64 -14.86 3.58 -13.89
N ASP A 65 -14.98 2.28 -14.06
CA ASP A 65 -16.27 1.63 -14.31
C ASP A 65 -17.19 1.67 -13.09
N THR A 66 -16.65 1.50 -11.87
CA THR A 66 -17.40 1.72 -10.62
C THR A 66 -17.89 3.16 -10.55
N LEU A 67 -17.02 4.15 -10.78
CA LEU A 67 -17.38 5.57 -10.71
C LEU A 67 -18.43 5.94 -11.76
N LYS A 68 -18.38 5.39 -12.97
CA LYS A 68 -19.45 5.58 -14.00
C LYS A 68 -20.81 5.06 -13.52
N ARG A 69 -20.84 3.88 -12.86
CA ARG A 69 -22.09 3.35 -12.32
C ARG A 69 -22.61 4.21 -11.16
N CYS A 70 -21.75 4.65 -10.27
CA CYS A 70 -22.09 5.54 -9.16
C CYS A 70 -22.53 6.93 -9.66
N SER A 71 -21.89 7.51 -10.67
CA SER A 71 -22.31 8.75 -11.32
C SER A 71 -23.75 8.64 -11.83
N LYS A 72 -24.06 7.54 -12.52
CA LYS A 72 -25.42 7.29 -13.04
C LYS A 72 -26.44 7.10 -11.92
N GLN A 73 -26.08 6.39 -10.86
CA GLN A 73 -26.97 6.13 -9.73
C GLN A 73 -27.31 7.39 -8.94
N LEU A 74 -26.30 8.26 -8.73
CA LEU A 74 -26.43 9.47 -7.93
C LEU A 74 -26.86 10.70 -8.75
N GLY A 75 -26.80 10.62 -10.08
CA GLY A 75 -27.17 11.72 -10.97
C GLY A 75 -26.13 12.88 -10.97
N ILE A 76 -24.87 12.60 -10.65
CA ILE A 76 -23.77 13.55 -10.56
C ILE A 76 -22.61 13.16 -11.47
N THR A 77 -21.70 14.08 -11.75
CA THR A 77 -20.45 13.77 -12.45
C THR A 77 -19.33 13.44 -11.47
N ILE A 78 -18.68 12.29 -11.64
CA ILE A 78 -17.55 11.87 -10.78
C ILE A 78 -16.32 11.64 -11.67
N GLU A 79 -15.22 12.34 -11.36
CA GLU A 79 -13.93 12.21 -12.04
C GLU A 79 -12.91 11.45 -11.20
N GLN A 80 -12.17 10.56 -11.85
CA GLN A 80 -11.08 9.81 -11.24
C GLN A 80 -9.75 10.57 -11.40
N GLN A 81 -9.03 10.72 -10.29
CA GLN A 81 -7.64 11.20 -10.26
C GLN A 81 -6.73 10.10 -9.73
N SER A 82 -6.03 9.41 -10.61
CA SER A 82 -5.06 8.38 -10.19
C SER A 82 -3.66 8.99 -10.00
N VAL A 83 -3.02 8.61 -8.89
CA VAL A 83 -1.68 9.08 -8.49
C VAL A 83 -0.88 7.87 -8.05
N PRO A 84 0.38 7.70 -8.46
CA PRO A 84 1.20 6.59 -7.95
C PRO A 84 1.19 6.52 -6.42
N ALA A 85 1.03 5.33 -5.86
CA ALA A 85 0.90 5.11 -4.41
C ALA A 85 2.01 5.81 -3.61
N SER A 86 3.27 5.74 -4.09
CA SER A 86 4.43 6.41 -3.47
C SER A 86 4.36 7.95 -3.44
N GLN A 87 3.46 8.55 -4.22
CA GLN A 87 3.30 10.01 -4.33
C GLN A 87 1.98 10.52 -3.74
N LEU A 88 1.02 9.62 -3.50
CA LEU A 88 -0.34 9.98 -3.13
C LEU A 88 -0.38 10.77 -1.82
N MET A 89 0.25 10.28 -0.77
CA MET A 89 0.32 10.96 0.54
C MET A 89 0.94 12.36 0.40
N THR A 90 2.08 12.48 -0.27
CA THR A 90 2.75 13.77 -0.48
C THR A 90 1.88 14.76 -1.27
N LYS A 91 1.15 14.27 -2.28
CA LYS A 91 0.22 15.09 -3.05
C LYS A 91 -0.96 15.53 -2.20
N ALA A 92 -1.56 14.62 -1.44
CA ALA A 92 -2.70 14.91 -0.57
C ALA A 92 -2.34 15.95 0.51
N LEU A 93 -1.18 15.86 1.15
CA LEU A 93 -0.71 16.85 2.13
C LEU A 93 -0.50 18.23 1.49
N ARG A 94 0.03 18.31 0.27
CA ARG A 94 0.13 19.59 -0.46
C ARG A 94 -1.24 20.16 -0.80
N MET A 95 -2.19 19.31 -1.23
CA MET A 95 -3.55 19.73 -1.53
C MET A 95 -4.31 20.17 -0.28
N ALA A 96 -4.06 19.53 0.87
CA ALA A 96 -4.59 20.00 2.16
C ALA A 96 -4.12 21.43 2.49
N SER A 97 -2.81 21.68 2.33
CA SER A 97 -2.24 23.03 2.57
C SER A 97 -2.79 24.11 1.62
N SER A 98 -3.14 23.75 0.38
CA SER A 98 -3.72 24.65 -0.62
C SER A 98 -5.25 24.67 -0.64
N LYS A 99 -5.91 23.95 0.29
CA LYS A 99 -7.38 23.80 0.37
C LYS A 99 -8.00 23.30 -0.96
N SER A 100 -7.34 22.36 -1.60
CA SER A 100 -7.74 21.79 -2.89
C SER A 100 -7.86 20.25 -2.85
N LEU A 101 -8.15 19.70 -1.66
CA LEU A 101 -8.36 18.25 -1.49
C LEU A 101 -9.51 17.75 -2.39
N PRO A 102 -9.44 16.51 -2.89
CA PRO A 102 -10.53 15.88 -3.62
C PRO A 102 -11.77 15.72 -2.71
N ASP A 103 -12.90 15.34 -3.28
CA ASP A 103 -14.10 15.08 -2.49
C ASP A 103 -14.01 13.74 -1.77
N VAL A 104 -13.48 12.72 -2.45
CA VAL A 104 -13.13 11.42 -1.87
C VAL A 104 -11.64 11.17 -2.05
N LEU A 105 -10.99 10.84 -0.94
CA LEU A 105 -9.57 10.48 -0.93
C LEU A 105 -9.43 9.02 -0.50
N GLN A 106 -8.89 8.17 -1.39
CA GLN A 106 -8.49 6.82 -1.02
C GLN A 106 -7.07 6.86 -0.47
N LEU A 107 -6.91 6.45 0.77
CA LEU A 107 -5.62 6.29 1.44
C LEU A 107 -5.31 4.82 1.67
N ASP A 108 -4.03 4.44 1.73
CA ASP A 108 -3.69 3.20 2.43
C ASP A 108 -4.17 3.31 3.88
N ALA A 109 -4.79 2.24 4.39
CA ALA A 109 -5.36 2.30 5.74
C ALA A 109 -4.31 2.57 6.83
N SER A 110 -3.04 2.22 6.58
CA SER A 110 -1.94 2.53 7.51
C SER A 110 -1.53 4.01 7.52
N GLU A 111 -1.91 4.78 6.49
CA GLU A 111 -1.66 6.22 6.37
C GLU A 111 -2.83 7.06 6.87
N MET A 112 -4.04 6.48 6.87
CA MET A 112 -5.28 7.17 7.27
C MET A 112 -5.20 7.79 8.70
N PRO A 113 -4.64 7.12 9.73
CA PRO A 113 -4.53 7.70 11.07
C PRO A 113 -3.78 9.04 11.10
N THR A 114 -2.75 9.22 10.28
CA THR A 114 -2.00 10.49 10.20
C THR A 114 -2.88 11.66 9.73
N PHE A 115 -3.76 11.42 8.75
CA PHE A 115 -4.71 12.42 8.29
C PHE A 115 -5.83 12.67 9.31
N ALA A 116 -6.33 11.63 9.95
CA ALA A 116 -7.37 11.73 10.97
C ALA A 116 -6.89 12.50 12.21
N GLU A 117 -5.68 12.21 12.71
CA GLU A 117 -5.05 12.89 13.83
C GLU A 117 -4.86 14.40 13.57
N ALA A 118 -4.50 14.77 12.34
CA ALA A 118 -4.38 16.16 11.92
C ALA A 118 -5.74 16.88 11.73
N GLY A 119 -6.89 16.20 11.97
CA GLY A 119 -8.22 16.75 11.73
C GLY A 119 -8.58 16.93 10.25
N GLY A 120 -7.82 16.27 9.36
CA GLY A 120 -7.99 16.38 7.91
C GLY A 120 -9.10 15.51 7.32
N LEU A 121 -9.73 14.65 8.14
CA LEU A 121 -10.81 13.75 7.73
C LEU A 121 -12.05 13.91 8.60
N ILE A 122 -13.22 13.61 8.03
CA ILE A 122 -14.49 13.58 8.75
C ILE A 122 -14.84 12.13 9.11
N PRO A 123 -15.26 11.82 10.36
CA PRO A 123 -15.77 10.51 10.70
C PRO A 123 -16.98 10.18 9.83
N LEU A 124 -16.94 9.03 9.15
CA LEU A 124 -17.97 8.64 8.18
C LEU A 124 -19.34 8.46 8.83
N LYS A 125 -19.38 8.14 10.13
CA LYS A 125 -20.60 8.03 10.91
C LYS A 125 -21.35 9.38 11.04
N ASP A 126 -20.59 10.48 11.10
CA ASP A 126 -21.15 11.84 11.18
C ASP A 126 -21.80 12.27 9.85
N LEU A 127 -21.45 11.56 8.76
CA LEU A 127 -22.02 11.73 7.41
C LEU A 127 -23.07 10.65 7.06
N GLY A 128 -23.50 9.83 8.04
CA GLY A 128 -24.56 8.85 7.88
C GLY A 128 -24.15 7.48 7.36
N LEU A 129 -22.85 7.23 7.12
CA LEU A 129 -22.39 5.90 6.74
C LEU A 129 -22.33 4.97 7.96
N THR A 130 -22.80 3.72 7.76
CA THR A 130 -22.85 2.69 8.81
C THR A 130 -21.83 1.58 8.53
N THR A 131 -21.51 0.82 9.58
CA THR A 131 -20.63 -0.35 9.51
C THR A 131 -21.41 -1.67 9.53
N THR A 132 -22.70 -1.64 9.14
CA THR A 132 -23.55 -2.82 9.08
C THR A 132 -22.98 -3.86 8.11
N ASP A 133 -22.96 -5.12 8.54
CA ASP A 133 -22.41 -6.25 7.77
C ASP A 133 -20.90 -6.16 7.48
N ILE A 134 -20.16 -5.29 8.16
CA ILE A 134 -18.70 -5.21 8.07
C ILE A 134 -18.10 -5.85 9.34
N PRO A 135 -17.20 -6.85 9.21
CA PRO A 135 -16.53 -7.46 10.35
C PRO A 135 -15.75 -6.43 11.19
N GLU A 136 -15.73 -6.61 12.51
CA GLU A 136 -15.11 -5.69 13.47
C GLU A 136 -13.66 -5.37 13.10
N GLY A 137 -12.83 -6.38 12.76
CA GLY A 137 -11.44 -6.17 12.36
C GLY A 137 -11.29 -5.31 11.09
N ILE A 138 -12.29 -5.29 10.19
CA ILE A 138 -12.29 -4.41 9.01
C ILE A 138 -12.81 -3.01 9.38
N VAL A 139 -13.71 -2.90 10.35
CA VAL A 139 -14.10 -1.60 10.92
C VAL A 139 -12.90 -0.96 11.61
N ASP A 140 -12.17 -1.71 12.42
CA ASP A 140 -10.94 -1.26 13.10
C ASP A 140 -9.87 -0.82 12.10
N PHE A 141 -9.75 -1.54 10.97
CA PHE A 141 -8.83 -1.19 9.89
C PHE A 141 -9.10 0.19 9.28
N GLY A 142 -10.35 0.65 9.24
CA GLY A 142 -10.77 1.98 8.80
C GLY A 142 -10.97 2.98 9.94
N SER A 143 -10.54 2.66 11.17
CA SER A 143 -10.79 3.48 12.36
C SER A 143 -9.50 4.05 12.95
N PHE A 144 -9.66 5.20 13.61
CA PHE A 144 -8.62 5.82 14.42
C PHE A 144 -9.28 6.49 15.63
N ASP A 145 -8.71 6.29 16.83
CA ASP A 145 -9.23 6.83 18.11
C ASP A 145 -10.74 6.56 18.30
N GLY A 146 -11.16 5.31 18.03
CA GLY A 146 -12.53 4.86 18.18
C GLY A 146 -13.55 5.44 17.19
N LYS A 147 -13.10 6.20 16.18
CA LYS A 147 -13.94 6.78 15.13
C LYS A 147 -13.65 6.15 13.77
N TYR A 148 -14.69 5.86 13.02
CA TYR A 148 -14.60 5.27 11.68
C TYR A 148 -14.44 6.36 10.62
N TYR A 149 -13.26 6.44 10.00
CA TYR A 149 -12.89 7.46 9.00
C TYR A 149 -12.83 6.92 7.58
N GLY A 150 -12.58 5.62 7.43
CA GLY A 150 -12.27 5.03 6.14
C GLY A 150 -13.09 3.79 5.83
N ALA A 151 -13.88 3.81 4.76
CA ALA A 151 -14.64 2.66 4.29
C ALA A 151 -13.78 1.80 3.35
N ALA A 152 -13.48 0.57 3.76
CA ALA A 152 -12.88 -0.40 2.88
C ALA A 152 -13.92 -0.94 1.90
N ARG A 153 -13.61 -0.94 0.60
CA ARG A 153 -14.39 -1.61 -0.44
C ARG A 153 -14.02 -3.08 -0.53
N THR A 154 -12.72 -3.33 -0.51
CA THR A 154 -12.10 -4.65 -0.43
C THR A 154 -10.90 -4.59 0.50
N VAL A 155 -10.53 -5.75 1.01
CA VAL A 155 -9.31 -5.95 1.80
C VAL A 155 -8.45 -7.02 1.17
N ASN A 156 -7.17 -7.01 1.49
CA ASN A 156 -6.24 -8.05 1.08
C ASN A 156 -5.34 -8.45 2.26
N THR A 157 -4.61 -9.52 2.05
CA THR A 157 -3.55 -9.99 2.94
C THR A 157 -2.55 -10.80 2.14
N LEU A 158 -1.52 -11.31 2.78
CA LEU A 158 -0.55 -12.22 2.20
C LEU A 158 -1.00 -13.69 2.33
N ALA A 159 -0.47 -14.52 1.45
CA ALA A 159 -0.65 -15.97 1.48
C ALA A 159 0.61 -16.67 0.95
N LEU A 160 0.70 -17.97 1.14
CA LEU A 160 1.70 -18.82 0.51
C LEU A 160 1.20 -19.24 -0.87
N PHE A 161 1.87 -18.79 -1.93
CA PHE A 161 1.68 -19.28 -3.29
C PHE A 161 2.69 -20.38 -3.58
N TYR A 162 2.27 -21.45 -4.25
CA TYR A 162 3.15 -22.58 -4.55
C TYR A 162 2.90 -23.16 -5.95
N ASN A 163 3.94 -23.67 -6.55
CA ASN A 163 3.84 -24.40 -7.83
C ASN A 163 3.48 -25.86 -7.55
N LYS A 164 2.23 -26.26 -7.90
CA LYS A 164 1.67 -27.59 -7.66
C LYS A 164 2.54 -28.68 -8.30
N ASP A 165 2.88 -28.51 -9.58
CA ASP A 165 3.67 -29.51 -10.32
C ASP A 165 5.06 -29.71 -9.70
N THR A 166 5.63 -28.67 -9.10
CA THR A 166 6.94 -28.74 -8.46
C THR A 166 6.87 -29.51 -7.14
N LEU A 167 5.85 -29.25 -6.32
CA LEU A 167 5.61 -30.00 -5.08
C LEU A 167 5.27 -31.47 -5.38
N ASP A 168 4.36 -31.72 -6.32
CA ASP A 168 3.89 -33.07 -6.70
C ASP A 168 5.06 -33.92 -7.22
N LYS A 169 5.90 -33.36 -8.09
CA LYS A 169 7.11 -34.05 -8.59
C LYS A 169 8.10 -34.44 -7.50
N ALA A 170 8.14 -33.65 -6.44
CA ALA A 170 9.00 -33.90 -5.28
C ALA A 170 8.32 -34.79 -4.22
N GLY A 171 7.05 -35.16 -4.39
CA GLY A 171 6.27 -35.91 -3.40
C GLY A 171 6.05 -35.13 -2.10
N LEU A 172 5.97 -33.80 -2.16
CA LEU A 172 5.83 -32.91 -1.01
C LEU A 172 4.41 -32.38 -0.89
N LYS A 173 3.96 -32.24 0.36
CA LYS A 173 2.71 -31.55 0.68
C LYS A 173 2.96 -30.05 0.83
N VAL A 174 1.89 -29.27 0.76
CA VAL A 174 1.91 -27.84 1.10
C VAL A 174 2.24 -27.72 2.58
N PRO A 175 3.28 -26.94 2.95
CA PRO A 175 3.67 -26.78 4.35
C PRO A 175 2.66 -25.96 5.15
N THR A 176 2.47 -26.32 6.41
CA THR A 176 1.57 -25.65 7.36
C THR A 176 2.31 -25.05 8.55
N THR A 177 3.54 -25.51 8.80
CA THR A 177 4.39 -24.99 9.88
C THR A 177 5.70 -24.42 9.33
N TRP A 178 6.40 -23.62 10.14
CA TRP A 178 7.72 -23.08 9.79
C TRP A 178 8.74 -24.19 9.52
N ALA A 179 8.74 -25.22 10.34
CA ALA A 179 9.63 -26.36 10.17
C ALA A 179 9.37 -27.08 8.83
N GLU A 180 8.09 -27.31 8.51
CA GLU A 180 7.70 -27.89 7.22
C GLU A 180 8.06 -26.99 6.05
N MET A 181 7.82 -25.66 6.15
CA MET A 181 8.14 -24.70 5.09
C MET A 181 9.65 -24.64 4.85
N GLN A 182 10.48 -24.60 5.88
CA GLN A 182 11.93 -24.64 5.76
C GLN A 182 12.42 -25.94 5.12
N SER A 183 11.93 -27.08 5.60
CA SER A 183 12.28 -28.40 5.05
C SER A 183 11.87 -28.53 3.57
N THR A 184 10.65 -28.11 3.24
CA THR A 184 10.12 -28.11 1.87
C THR A 184 10.94 -27.17 0.98
N ALA A 185 11.17 -25.95 1.41
CA ALA A 185 11.96 -24.97 0.65
C ALA A 185 13.38 -25.48 0.38
N LYS A 186 14.04 -26.06 1.40
CA LYS A 186 15.37 -26.65 1.24
C LYS A 186 15.39 -27.78 0.22
N LYS A 187 14.43 -28.69 0.25
CA LYS A 187 14.33 -29.81 -0.71
C LYS A 187 14.05 -29.32 -2.13
N LEU A 188 13.29 -28.25 -2.30
CA LEU A 188 12.94 -27.67 -3.59
C LEU A 188 14.02 -26.74 -4.14
N THR A 189 15.02 -26.36 -3.34
CA THR A 189 16.18 -25.58 -3.78
C THR A 189 17.11 -26.46 -4.61
N GLN A 190 17.15 -26.25 -5.92
CA GLN A 190 17.92 -27.06 -6.86
C GLN A 190 18.46 -26.22 -8.01
N GLY A 191 19.78 -26.28 -8.25
CA GLY A 191 20.43 -25.53 -9.33
C GLY A 191 20.26 -24.01 -9.14
N LYS A 192 19.51 -23.36 -10.03
CA LYS A 192 19.22 -21.93 -9.95
C LYS A 192 17.88 -21.61 -9.25
N ARG A 193 17.10 -22.63 -8.92
CA ARG A 193 15.80 -22.45 -8.29
C ARG A 193 15.95 -22.43 -6.77
N TYR A 194 15.38 -21.43 -6.15
CA TYR A 194 15.16 -21.33 -4.70
C TYR A 194 13.86 -22.03 -4.31
N GLY A 195 13.79 -22.55 -3.09
CA GLY A 195 12.57 -23.15 -2.59
C GLY A 195 11.49 -22.14 -2.25
N LEU A 196 11.89 -20.96 -1.80
CA LEU A 196 10.99 -19.88 -1.40
C LEU A 196 11.51 -18.53 -1.90
N ALA A 197 10.61 -17.64 -2.27
CA ALA A 197 10.87 -16.22 -2.48
C ALA A 197 9.97 -15.37 -1.58
N LEU A 198 10.52 -14.32 -1.00
CA LEU A 198 9.81 -13.29 -0.25
C LEU A 198 10.50 -11.95 -0.43
N SER A 199 9.79 -10.85 -0.17
CA SER A 199 10.35 -9.50 -0.19
C SER A 199 10.86 -9.14 1.20
N ALA A 200 12.14 -8.79 1.28
CA ALA A 200 12.76 -8.18 2.46
C ALA A 200 13.46 -6.87 2.08
N GLY A 201 12.98 -6.22 1.02
CA GLY A 201 13.44 -4.89 0.61
C GLY A 201 13.20 -3.84 1.69
N GLY A 202 14.06 -2.80 1.72
CA GLY A 202 13.99 -1.72 2.70
C GLY A 202 12.83 -0.74 2.44
N ALA A 203 11.62 -1.27 2.31
CA ALA A 203 10.38 -0.52 2.07
C ALA A 203 9.22 -1.17 2.82
N GLU A 204 8.04 -0.57 2.78
CA GLU A 204 6.82 -1.09 3.41
C GLU A 204 6.48 -2.52 2.95
N ASP A 205 6.78 -2.88 1.70
CA ASP A 205 6.62 -4.25 1.17
C ASP A 205 7.30 -5.31 2.03
N GLY A 206 8.54 -5.05 2.47
CA GLY A 206 9.28 -5.97 3.33
C GLY A 206 8.66 -6.10 4.72
N VAL A 207 8.21 -4.98 5.29
CA VAL A 207 7.52 -4.99 6.60
C VAL A 207 6.20 -5.74 6.49
N PHE A 208 5.42 -5.47 5.45
CA PHE A 208 4.16 -6.16 5.20
C PHE A 208 4.36 -7.68 5.12
N GLN A 209 5.46 -8.14 4.50
CA GLN A 209 5.81 -9.57 4.44
C GLN A 209 6.39 -10.13 5.75
N PHE A 210 6.99 -9.32 6.61
CA PHE A 210 7.52 -9.77 7.89
C PHE A 210 6.44 -9.90 8.98
N THR A 211 5.42 -9.04 8.94
CA THR A 211 4.38 -9.02 9.97
C THR A 211 3.68 -10.35 10.22
N PRO A 212 3.35 -11.22 9.24
CA PRO A 212 2.75 -12.52 9.51
C PRO A 212 3.64 -13.42 10.38
N PHE A 213 4.94 -13.38 10.15
CA PHE A 213 5.90 -14.18 10.93
C PHE A 213 6.02 -13.64 12.34
N MET A 214 6.08 -12.32 12.50
CA MET A 214 6.12 -11.66 13.80
C MET A 214 4.85 -11.94 14.63
N TRP A 215 3.68 -11.74 14.04
CA TRP A 215 2.41 -11.84 14.74
C TRP A 215 2.00 -13.27 15.06
N SER A 216 2.17 -14.20 14.10
CA SER A 216 1.87 -15.62 14.34
C SER A 216 2.81 -16.26 15.38
N ASN A 217 3.97 -15.66 15.63
CA ASN A 217 4.88 -16.06 16.71
C ASN A 217 4.61 -15.33 18.06
N GLY A 218 3.50 -14.57 18.16
CA GLY A 218 3.16 -13.83 19.38
C GLY A 218 3.85 -12.49 19.56
N GLY A 219 4.69 -12.06 18.59
CA GLY A 219 5.31 -10.74 18.57
C GLY A 219 4.31 -9.63 18.23
N ASP A 220 4.74 -8.37 18.37
CA ASP A 220 3.84 -7.24 18.35
C ASP A 220 4.56 -5.95 17.92
N GLU A 221 3.87 -5.12 17.13
CA GLU A 221 4.38 -3.85 16.61
C GLU A 221 4.54 -2.77 17.69
N SER A 222 3.94 -2.94 18.85
CA SER A 222 4.10 -1.99 19.97
C SER A 222 5.40 -2.20 20.75
N LYS A 223 6.01 -3.39 20.64
CA LYS A 223 7.26 -3.75 21.32
C LYS A 223 8.11 -4.68 20.44
N LEU A 224 9.10 -4.13 19.76
CA LEU A 224 9.90 -4.83 18.76
C LEU A 224 11.03 -5.70 19.35
N ASP A 225 11.51 -5.40 20.55
CA ASP A 225 12.67 -6.05 21.20
C ASP A 225 12.28 -7.24 22.08
N THR A 226 11.30 -8.04 21.62
CA THR A 226 10.88 -9.25 22.34
C THR A 226 11.51 -10.52 21.75
N PRO A 227 11.60 -11.62 22.52
CA PRO A 227 12.08 -12.90 21.99
C PRO A 227 11.30 -13.38 20.76
N GLU A 228 9.97 -13.23 20.76
CA GLU A 228 9.08 -13.69 19.70
C GLU A 228 9.37 -12.99 18.38
N VAL A 229 9.64 -11.68 18.41
CA VAL A 229 10.03 -10.91 17.20
C VAL A 229 11.43 -11.32 16.74
N ALA A 230 12.35 -11.57 17.67
CA ALA A 230 13.71 -12.02 17.35
C ALA A 230 13.70 -13.42 16.70
N GLU A 231 12.92 -14.36 17.21
CA GLU A 231 12.74 -15.70 16.67
C GLU A 231 12.17 -15.66 15.23
N ALA A 232 11.17 -14.82 14.96
CA ALA A 232 10.62 -14.64 13.62
C ALA A 232 11.69 -14.14 12.63
N LEU A 233 12.55 -13.23 13.08
CA LEU A 233 13.64 -12.70 12.27
C LEU A 233 14.78 -13.73 12.09
N ASP A 234 15.08 -14.52 13.12
CA ASP A 234 16.05 -15.61 13.04
C ASP A 234 15.56 -16.74 12.11
N TYR A 235 14.25 -16.98 12.05
CA TYR A 235 13.67 -17.89 11.07
C TYR A 235 13.97 -17.45 9.63
N TRP A 236 13.81 -16.17 9.27
CA TRP A 236 14.18 -15.66 7.96
C TRP A 236 15.69 -15.79 7.68
N LYS A 237 16.52 -15.52 8.71
CA LYS A 237 17.98 -15.75 8.62
C LYS A 237 18.33 -17.22 8.38
N ALA A 238 17.61 -18.14 9.01
CA ALA A 238 17.82 -19.58 8.80
C ALA A 238 17.52 -19.99 7.37
N LEU A 239 16.43 -19.49 6.75
CA LEU A 239 16.09 -19.72 5.34
C LEU A 239 17.15 -19.16 4.38
N LEU A 240 17.74 -18.01 4.69
CA LEU A 240 18.88 -17.47 3.93
C LEU A 240 20.14 -18.32 4.10
N LYS A 241 20.44 -18.74 5.33
CA LYS A 241 21.65 -19.51 5.66
C LYS A 241 21.66 -20.88 5.02
N ASP A 242 20.49 -21.54 4.93
CA ASP A 242 20.40 -22.87 4.32
C ASP A 242 20.21 -22.82 2.78
N GLY A 243 20.17 -21.63 2.21
CA GLY A 243 20.07 -21.40 0.78
C GLY A 243 18.64 -21.48 0.21
N SER A 244 17.62 -21.64 1.03
CA SER A 244 16.22 -21.71 0.60
C SER A 244 15.71 -20.40 0.03
N LEU A 245 16.29 -19.27 0.47
CA LEU A 245 16.05 -17.92 -0.05
C LEU A 245 17.26 -17.38 -0.82
N SER A 246 17.00 -16.58 -1.83
CA SER A 246 18.04 -15.78 -2.49
C SER A 246 18.58 -14.68 -1.57
N LYS A 247 19.88 -14.43 -1.61
CA LYS A 247 20.47 -13.25 -0.95
C LYS A 247 19.92 -11.93 -1.51
N SER A 248 19.39 -11.93 -2.73
CA SER A 248 18.79 -10.76 -3.35
C SER A 248 17.44 -10.38 -2.74
N THR A 249 16.84 -11.23 -1.91
CA THR A 249 15.57 -10.97 -1.22
C THR A 249 15.56 -9.63 -0.47
N VAL A 250 16.73 -9.18 0.03
CA VAL A 250 16.89 -7.89 0.73
C VAL A 250 16.70 -6.65 -0.17
N ASN A 251 16.64 -6.87 -1.50
CA ASN A 251 16.42 -5.81 -2.49
C ASN A 251 15.16 -6.05 -3.33
N TRP A 252 14.48 -7.19 -3.16
CA TRP A 252 13.30 -7.52 -3.94
C TRP A 252 12.06 -6.81 -3.42
N THR A 253 11.29 -6.28 -4.35
CA THR A 253 9.89 -5.88 -4.16
C THR A 253 8.99 -7.11 -4.25
N GLN A 254 7.71 -6.95 -3.94
CA GLN A 254 6.71 -8.01 -4.14
C GLN A 254 6.52 -8.37 -5.62
N ALA A 255 6.73 -7.41 -6.53
CA ALA A 255 6.72 -7.66 -7.98
C ALA A 255 7.93 -8.53 -8.39
N ASP A 256 9.14 -8.23 -7.89
CA ASP A 256 10.32 -9.05 -8.16
C ASP A 256 10.14 -10.50 -7.66
N VAL A 257 9.52 -10.67 -6.49
CA VAL A 257 9.18 -12.01 -5.94
C VAL A 257 8.26 -12.76 -6.88
N ASN A 258 7.21 -12.12 -7.41
CA ASN A 258 6.30 -12.70 -8.39
C ASN A 258 7.03 -13.10 -9.69
N ASP A 259 7.92 -12.25 -10.18
CA ASP A 259 8.71 -12.53 -11.37
C ASP A 259 9.62 -13.77 -11.18
N GLN A 260 10.23 -13.95 -10.01
CA GLN A 260 11.00 -15.16 -9.70
C GLN A 260 10.11 -16.39 -9.70
N PHE A 261 8.91 -16.32 -9.13
CA PHE A 261 7.98 -17.43 -9.11
C PHE A 261 7.46 -17.77 -10.52
N MET A 262 7.03 -16.79 -11.30
CA MET A 262 6.56 -16.98 -12.69
C MET A 262 7.64 -17.53 -13.62
N ALA A 263 8.90 -17.14 -13.39
CA ALA A 263 10.04 -17.66 -14.15
C ALA A 263 10.47 -19.08 -13.73
N GLY A 264 9.89 -19.65 -12.66
CA GLY A 264 10.28 -20.94 -12.11
C GLY A 264 11.58 -20.90 -11.31
N ASN A 265 12.10 -19.71 -11.01
CA ASN A 265 13.27 -19.48 -10.16
C ASN A 265 12.95 -19.60 -8.66
N ALA A 266 11.67 -19.65 -8.29
CA ALA A 266 11.19 -19.98 -6.96
C ALA A 266 10.06 -21.02 -7.04
N ALA A 267 10.06 -21.99 -6.12
CA ALA A 267 9.03 -23.02 -6.06
C ALA A 267 7.79 -22.57 -5.29
N MET A 268 7.99 -21.70 -4.32
CA MET A 268 6.98 -21.06 -3.47
C MET A 268 7.28 -19.56 -3.34
N MET A 269 6.27 -18.76 -3.04
CA MET A 269 6.44 -17.36 -2.69
C MET A 269 5.43 -16.93 -1.63
N ILE A 270 5.82 -15.93 -0.80
CA ILE A 270 4.87 -15.15 -0.01
C ILE A 270 4.49 -13.92 -0.83
N ASN A 271 3.21 -13.77 -1.12
CA ASN A 271 2.69 -12.63 -1.88
C ASN A 271 1.18 -12.44 -1.63
N GLY A 272 0.56 -11.49 -2.31
CA GLY A 272 -0.85 -11.19 -2.17
C GLY A 272 -1.67 -11.38 -3.45
N PRO A 273 -3.00 -11.19 -3.37
CA PRO A 273 -3.93 -11.43 -4.48
C PRO A 273 -3.72 -10.52 -5.70
N TRP A 274 -3.02 -9.38 -5.53
CA TRP A 274 -2.63 -8.51 -6.65
C TRP A 274 -1.74 -9.17 -7.70
N GLN A 275 -1.21 -10.37 -7.42
CA GLN A 275 -0.45 -11.14 -8.40
C GLN A 275 -1.32 -12.13 -9.19
N VAL A 276 -2.56 -12.39 -8.80
CA VAL A 276 -3.40 -13.46 -9.38
C VAL A 276 -3.66 -13.24 -10.87
N GLU A 277 -3.87 -11.99 -11.31
CA GLU A 277 -4.06 -11.67 -12.73
C GLU A 277 -2.85 -12.10 -13.57
N THR A 278 -1.64 -11.74 -13.14
CA THR A 278 -0.39 -12.10 -13.83
C THR A 278 -0.10 -13.59 -13.78
N LEU A 279 -0.39 -14.25 -12.64
CA LEU A 279 -0.26 -15.70 -12.50
C LEU A 279 -1.20 -16.46 -13.41
N ASN A 280 -2.46 -16.04 -13.53
CA ASN A 280 -3.46 -16.63 -14.41
C ASN A 280 -3.10 -16.44 -15.90
N ALA A 281 -2.49 -15.31 -16.25
CA ALA A 281 -2.02 -15.04 -17.60
C ALA A 281 -0.79 -15.91 -17.99
N ARG A 282 -0.06 -16.46 -17.02
CA ARG A 282 1.16 -17.25 -17.26
C ARG A 282 0.83 -18.68 -17.71
N LYS A 283 0.90 -18.94 -19.00
CA LYS A 283 0.67 -20.28 -19.56
C LYS A 283 1.66 -21.30 -19.00
N GLY A 284 1.14 -22.48 -18.62
CA GLY A 284 1.94 -23.59 -18.12
C GLY A 284 2.37 -23.47 -16.65
N LEU A 285 1.91 -22.46 -15.93
CA LEU A 285 2.09 -22.35 -14.48
C LEU A 285 0.85 -22.91 -13.77
N ASN A 286 1.02 -24.05 -13.09
CA ASN A 286 0.00 -24.68 -12.25
C ASN A 286 0.27 -24.26 -10.80
N TRP A 287 -0.37 -23.20 -10.34
CA TRP A 287 -0.16 -22.65 -9.01
C TRP A 287 -1.32 -22.95 -8.06
N GLY A 288 -1.05 -22.85 -6.77
CA GLY A 288 -2.03 -22.93 -5.70
C GLY A 288 -1.72 -21.90 -4.62
N ILE A 289 -2.68 -21.71 -3.72
CA ILE A 289 -2.59 -20.79 -2.59
C ILE A 289 -2.92 -21.53 -1.30
N ALA A 290 -2.22 -21.17 -0.22
CA ALA A 290 -2.44 -21.68 1.13
C ALA A 290 -2.24 -20.55 2.14
N GLU A 291 -2.70 -20.75 3.36
CA GLU A 291 -2.38 -19.85 4.48
C GLU A 291 -0.86 -19.84 4.72
N ILE A 292 -0.36 -18.74 5.27
CA ILE A 292 1.06 -18.64 5.64
C ILE A 292 1.34 -19.63 6.78
N PRO A 293 2.38 -20.47 6.64
CA PRO A 293 2.76 -21.40 7.69
C PRO A 293 3.06 -20.72 9.02
N VAL A 294 2.64 -21.36 10.10
CA VAL A 294 2.75 -20.87 11.48
C VAL A 294 3.93 -21.51 12.21
N PRO A 295 4.38 -20.98 13.37
CA PRO A 295 5.46 -21.57 14.15
C PRO A 295 5.20 -23.03 14.48
N GLU A 296 4.07 -23.34 15.10
CA GLU A 296 3.68 -24.68 15.52
C GLU A 296 2.30 -25.06 14.99
N ALA A 297 2.03 -26.34 14.87
CA ALA A 297 0.74 -26.83 14.41
C ALA A 297 -0.37 -26.47 15.39
N GLY A 298 -1.39 -25.78 14.90
CA GLY A 298 -2.51 -25.32 15.71
C GLY A 298 -2.45 -23.86 16.13
N ASP A 299 -1.34 -23.16 15.83
CA ASP A 299 -1.27 -21.72 15.98
C ASP A 299 -2.15 -21.01 14.94
N ASP A 300 -2.54 -19.78 15.22
CA ASP A 300 -3.27 -18.94 14.28
C ASP A 300 -2.31 -18.30 13.27
N SER A 301 -2.65 -18.41 11.99
CA SER A 301 -1.96 -17.67 10.94
C SER A 301 -2.51 -16.24 10.88
N VAL A 302 -1.75 -15.27 11.42
CA VAL A 302 -2.16 -13.87 11.54
C VAL A 302 -1.49 -13.05 10.45
N GLY A 303 -2.24 -12.68 9.40
CA GLY A 303 -1.74 -11.82 8.32
C GLY A 303 -2.03 -10.33 8.56
N PRO A 304 -1.32 -9.43 7.85
CA PRO A 304 -1.67 -8.01 7.86
C PRO A 304 -2.90 -7.76 6.99
N LEU A 305 -3.87 -7.01 7.49
CA LEU A 305 -4.88 -6.39 6.63
C LEU A 305 -4.22 -5.31 5.79
N GLY A 306 -4.44 -5.39 4.50
CA GLY A 306 -4.00 -4.43 3.52
C GLY A 306 -5.15 -3.90 2.68
N GLY A 307 -4.86 -2.83 1.95
CA GLY A 307 -5.79 -2.19 1.04
C GLY A 307 -6.03 -0.72 1.37
N GLY A 308 -6.76 -0.08 0.46
CA GLY A 308 -7.14 1.31 0.61
C GLY A 308 -8.51 1.47 1.28
N VAL A 309 -8.64 2.54 2.01
CA VAL A 309 -9.91 3.01 2.58
C VAL A 309 -10.34 4.30 1.92
N LEU A 310 -11.64 4.42 1.61
CA LEU A 310 -12.25 5.61 1.05
C LEU A 310 -12.60 6.56 2.20
N THR A 311 -12.08 7.77 2.16
CA THR A 311 -12.25 8.78 3.21
C THR A 311 -12.88 10.05 2.66
N VAL A 312 -13.54 10.83 3.51
CA VAL A 312 -14.00 12.18 3.21
C VAL A 312 -13.07 13.19 3.85
N PRO A 313 -12.29 13.95 3.05
CA PRO A 313 -11.51 15.06 3.55
C PRO A 313 -12.37 16.15 4.18
N ASN A 314 -11.88 16.71 5.30
CA ASN A 314 -12.50 17.86 5.95
C ASN A 314 -12.17 19.14 5.15
N THR A 315 -13.07 19.57 4.30
CA THR A 315 -12.93 20.76 3.44
C THR A 315 -13.65 21.98 4.00
N GLY A 316 -14.59 21.77 4.92
CA GLY A 316 -15.50 22.78 5.47
C GLY A 316 -16.73 23.03 4.58
N ASP A 317 -16.88 22.30 3.47
CA ASP A 317 -18.06 22.35 2.60
C ASP A 317 -18.98 21.16 2.93
N THR A 318 -19.88 21.36 3.87
CA THR A 318 -20.73 20.30 4.43
C THR A 318 -21.63 19.63 3.39
N GLU A 319 -22.05 20.33 2.34
CA GLU A 319 -22.91 19.77 1.29
C GLU A 319 -22.11 18.83 0.40
N ARG A 320 -20.93 19.25 -0.06
CA ARG A 320 -20.02 18.40 -0.83
C ARG A 320 -19.53 17.21 -0.01
N GLU A 321 -19.26 17.37 1.27
CA GLU A 321 -18.84 16.30 2.18
C GLU A 321 -19.92 15.23 2.35
N ARG A 322 -21.19 15.59 2.39
CA ARG A 322 -22.32 14.63 2.39
C ARG A 322 -22.41 13.88 1.07
N THR A 323 -22.33 14.59 -0.06
CA THR A 323 -22.32 13.95 -1.38
C THR A 323 -21.11 13.02 -1.56
N ALA A 324 -19.95 13.40 -1.04
CA ALA A 324 -18.76 12.53 -1.01
C ALA A 324 -19.03 11.23 -0.21
N ALA A 325 -19.74 11.31 0.90
CA ALA A 325 -20.15 10.12 1.64
C ALA A 325 -21.14 9.24 0.85
N GLU A 326 -22.06 9.82 0.08
CA GLU A 326 -22.95 9.07 -0.81
C GLU A 326 -22.16 8.35 -1.92
N ILE A 327 -21.14 9.00 -2.48
CA ILE A 327 -20.21 8.38 -3.44
C ILE A 327 -19.51 7.17 -2.78
N ILE A 328 -18.99 7.32 -1.56
CA ILE A 328 -18.39 6.22 -0.80
C ILE A 328 -19.41 5.11 -0.56
N GLY A 329 -20.64 5.46 -0.16
CA GLY A 329 -21.73 4.50 0.06
C GLY A 329 -22.05 3.68 -1.19
N CYS A 330 -22.03 4.30 -2.38
CA CYS A 330 -22.18 3.60 -3.66
C CYS A 330 -20.98 2.69 -3.92
N MET A 331 -19.75 3.22 -3.88
CA MET A 331 -18.53 2.45 -4.18
C MET A 331 -18.31 1.28 -3.24
N ALA A 332 -18.67 1.43 -1.96
CA ALA A 332 -18.59 0.40 -0.93
C ALA A 332 -19.88 -0.40 -0.76
N GLY A 333 -20.86 -0.22 -1.63
CA GLY A 333 -22.10 -0.99 -1.64
C GLY A 333 -21.86 -2.46 -1.98
N GLU A 334 -22.71 -3.36 -1.49
CA GLU A 334 -22.55 -4.82 -1.61
C GLU A 334 -22.29 -5.27 -3.06
N GLN A 335 -23.12 -4.82 -4.01
CA GLN A 335 -23.00 -5.23 -5.42
C GLN A 335 -21.71 -4.70 -6.07
N GLU A 336 -21.29 -3.46 -5.75
CA GLU A 336 -20.05 -2.89 -6.27
C GLU A 336 -18.83 -3.60 -5.67
N GLN A 337 -18.89 -3.98 -4.40
CA GLN A 337 -17.85 -4.79 -3.77
C GLN A 337 -17.69 -6.15 -4.44
N ILE A 338 -18.80 -6.87 -4.72
CA ILE A 338 -18.76 -8.16 -5.43
C ILE A 338 -18.13 -7.98 -6.81
N THR A 339 -18.61 -6.99 -7.57
CA THR A 339 -18.13 -6.73 -8.94
C THR A 339 -16.64 -6.39 -8.96
N TYR A 340 -16.20 -5.50 -8.07
CA TYR A 340 -14.81 -5.09 -7.99
C TYR A 340 -13.90 -6.24 -7.50
N ALA A 341 -14.33 -6.97 -6.48
CA ALA A 341 -13.55 -8.07 -5.90
C ALA A 341 -13.31 -9.22 -6.88
N LEU A 342 -14.31 -9.54 -7.73
CA LEU A 342 -14.16 -10.57 -8.77
C LEU A 342 -13.17 -10.17 -9.86
N ASN A 343 -13.02 -8.88 -10.13
CA ASN A 343 -12.03 -8.38 -11.08
C ASN A 343 -10.64 -8.27 -10.45
N SER A 344 -10.55 -7.76 -9.22
CA SER A 344 -9.29 -7.45 -8.55
C SER A 344 -8.70 -8.61 -7.73
N TRP A 345 -9.43 -9.72 -7.60
CA TRP A 345 -9.07 -10.90 -6.77
C TRP A 345 -8.97 -10.60 -5.27
N MET A 346 -9.37 -9.41 -4.85
CA MET A 346 -9.39 -8.99 -3.45
C MET A 346 -10.62 -9.57 -2.73
N VAL A 347 -10.60 -9.55 -1.39
CA VAL A 347 -11.72 -10.01 -0.57
C VAL A 347 -12.67 -8.84 -0.30
N PRO A 348 -13.99 -8.96 -0.57
CA PRO A 348 -14.94 -7.93 -0.20
C PRO A 348 -14.93 -7.62 1.30
N ALA A 349 -15.03 -6.34 1.66
CA ALA A 349 -15.08 -5.92 3.07
C ALA A 349 -16.41 -6.25 3.74
N ASN A 350 -17.52 -6.27 2.98
CA ASN A 350 -18.85 -6.63 3.48
C ASN A 350 -19.01 -8.15 3.55
N SER A 351 -19.53 -8.67 4.66
CA SER A 351 -19.70 -10.12 4.92
C SER A 351 -20.60 -10.82 3.91
N LYS A 352 -21.69 -10.16 3.46
CA LYS A 352 -22.61 -10.73 2.47
C LYS A 352 -21.95 -10.80 1.11
N ALA A 353 -21.27 -9.72 0.70
CA ALA A 353 -20.50 -9.69 -0.53
C ALA A 353 -19.38 -10.76 -0.51
N ALA A 354 -18.67 -10.92 0.61
CA ALA A 354 -17.64 -11.93 0.78
C ALA A 354 -18.19 -13.37 0.69
N ALA A 355 -19.40 -13.62 1.20
CA ALA A 355 -20.06 -14.91 1.08
C ALA A 355 -20.35 -15.26 -0.40
N VAL A 356 -20.87 -14.31 -1.18
CA VAL A 356 -21.09 -14.49 -2.63
C VAL A 356 -19.76 -14.68 -3.36
N TRP A 357 -18.76 -13.87 -3.05
CA TRP A 357 -17.44 -13.94 -3.68
C TRP A 357 -16.76 -15.31 -3.47
N ARG A 358 -16.83 -15.89 -2.25
CA ARG A 358 -16.29 -17.24 -1.96
C ARG A 358 -16.87 -18.33 -2.86
N THR A 359 -18.13 -18.22 -3.25
CA THR A 359 -18.75 -19.20 -4.15
C THR A 359 -18.29 -19.08 -5.59
N LYS A 360 -17.83 -17.88 -5.98
CA LYS A 360 -17.39 -17.56 -7.34
C LYS A 360 -15.86 -17.69 -7.55
N ALA A 361 -15.10 -17.63 -6.48
CA ALA A 361 -13.62 -17.74 -6.47
C ALA A 361 -13.14 -18.78 -5.42
N PRO A 362 -13.59 -20.06 -5.51
CA PRO A 362 -13.25 -21.08 -4.51
C PRO A 362 -11.75 -21.37 -4.43
N GLU A 363 -10.99 -21.12 -5.50
CA GLU A 363 -9.53 -21.26 -5.55
C GLU A 363 -8.80 -20.28 -4.60
N LEU A 364 -9.47 -19.21 -4.16
CA LEU A 364 -8.95 -18.23 -3.23
C LEU A 364 -9.45 -18.43 -1.78
N ALA A 365 -10.03 -19.59 -1.47
CA ALA A 365 -10.59 -19.86 -0.14
C ALA A 365 -9.57 -19.66 0.99
N ALA A 366 -8.30 -20.06 0.78
CA ALA A 366 -7.22 -19.86 1.74
C ALA A 366 -6.95 -18.36 2.03
N LEU A 367 -7.08 -17.49 1.02
CA LEU A 367 -6.97 -16.05 1.20
C LEU A 367 -8.11 -15.50 2.08
N ALA A 368 -9.33 -16.00 1.87
CA ALA A 368 -10.47 -15.61 2.71
C ALA A 368 -10.32 -16.10 4.15
N GLY A 369 -9.72 -17.29 4.36
CA GLY A 369 -9.32 -17.80 5.67
C GLY A 369 -8.30 -16.87 6.32
N GLN A 370 -7.24 -16.54 5.63
CA GLN A 370 -6.18 -15.65 6.11
C GLN A 370 -6.68 -14.23 6.46
N VAL A 371 -7.67 -13.69 5.70
CA VAL A 371 -8.31 -12.40 6.02
C VAL A 371 -9.11 -12.47 7.32
N SER A 372 -9.70 -13.62 7.66
CA SER A 372 -10.53 -13.76 8.87
C SER A 372 -9.75 -13.63 10.18
N THR A 373 -8.43 -13.91 10.16
CA THR A 373 -7.50 -13.77 11.29
C THR A 373 -6.59 -12.55 11.15
N ALA A 374 -6.68 -11.85 10.01
CA ALA A 374 -5.81 -10.71 9.73
C ALA A 374 -6.16 -9.51 10.62
N ARG A 375 -5.14 -8.70 10.92
CA ARG A 375 -5.30 -7.49 11.73
C ARG A 375 -4.68 -6.26 11.08
N SER A 376 -5.16 -5.09 11.49
CA SER A 376 -4.59 -3.80 11.06
C SER A 376 -3.20 -3.60 11.64
N ARG A 377 -2.28 -3.11 10.82
CA ARG A 377 -0.92 -2.72 11.22
C ARG A 377 -0.91 -1.56 12.22
N THR A 378 -1.96 -0.75 12.22
CA THR A 378 -2.10 0.44 13.08
C THR A 378 -2.85 0.16 14.36
N ALA A 379 -3.38 -1.05 14.57
CA ALA A 379 -4.29 -1.37 15.66
C ALA A 379 -3.76 -1.00 17.06
N LYS A 380 -2.47 -1.19 17.30
CA LYS A 380 -1.84 -0.91 18.59
C LYS A 380 -1.01 0.38 18.64
N VAL A 381 -0.60 0.88 17.48
CA VAL A 381 0.37 2.00 17.41
C VAL A 381 -0.20 3.24 16.71
N GLY A 382 -1.36 3.14 16.05
CA GLY A 382 -2.04 4.25 15.39
C GLY A 382 -1.15 4.96 14.39
N ALA A 383 -1.11 6.29 14.42
CA ALA A 383 -0.30 7.14 13.55
C ALA A 383 1.22 6.91 13.68
N ARG A 384 1.68 6.26 14.77
CA ARG A 384 3.10 5.90 14.95
C ARG A 384 3.55 4.74 14.05
N TRP A 385 2.64 4.10 13.32
CA TRP A 385 2.99 2.99 12.42
C TRP A 385 4.14 3.34 11.47
N SER A 386 4.15 4.54 10.89
CA SER A 386 5.22 4.96 9.97
C SER A 386 6.62 4.86 10.62
N SER A 387 6.75 5.28 11.88
CA SER A 387 8.01 5.17 12.63
C SER A 387 8.37 3.73 12.96
N VAL A 388 7.38 2.93 13.35
CA VAL A 388 7.55 1.49 13.63
C VAL A 388 7.98 0.74 12.37
N SER A 389 7.33 1.01 11.23
CA SER A 389 7.66 0.41 9.94
C SER A 389 9.11 0.71 9.53
N LEU A 390 9.55 1.96 9.60
CA LEU A 390 10.93 2.35 9.31
C LEU A 390 11.95 1.66 10.24
N ALA A 391 11.63 1.54 11.52
CA ALA A 391 12.48 0.85 12.48
C ALA A 391 12.58 -0.66 12.19
N LEU A 392 11.47 -1.32 11.85
CA LEU A 392 11.45 -2.72 11.42
C LEU A 392 12.25 -2.93 10.13
N GLN A 393 12.09 -2.06 9.13
CA GLN A 393 12.89 -2.10 7.88
C GLN A 393 14.39 -2.11 8.19
N SER A 394 14.83 -1.19 9.05
CA SER A 394 16.23 -1.10 9.46
C SER A 394 16.69 -2.36 10.21
N ALA A 395 15.83 -2.93 11.04
CA ALA A 395 16.14 -4.12 11.83
C ALA A 395 16.34 -5.35 10.96
N PHE A 396 15.36 -5.70 10.09
CA PHE A 396 15.50 -6.90 9.27
C PHE A 396 16.58 -6.73 8.18
N GLN A 397 16.76 -5.55 7.58
CA GLN A 397 17.87 -5.28 6.67
C GLN A 397 19.23 -5.53 7.36
N SER A 398 19.42 -5.01 8.58
CA SER A 398 20.64 -5.21 9.35
C SER A 398 20.85 -6.68 9.74
N ALA A 399 19.80 -7.36 10.17
CA ALA A 399 19.89 -8.76 10.60
C ALA A 399 20.15 -9.71 9.43
N LEU A 400 19.47 -9.53 8.29
CA LEU A 400 19.66 -10.36 7.09
C LEU A 400 21.02 -10.14 6.42
N THR A 401 21.71 -9.02 6.72
CA THR A 401 23.07 -8.74 6.24
C THR A 401 24.14 -9.04 7.26
N GLY A 402 23.81 -9.65 8.43
CA GLY A 402 24.78 -10.24 9.33
C GLY A 402 24.72 -9.80 10.80
N ALA A 403 23.87 -8.83 11.15
CA ALA A 403 23.72 -8.45 12.55
C ALA A 403 22.95 -9.53 13.35
N SER A 404 23.07 -9.50 14.69
CA SER A 404 22.19 -10.28 15.57
C SER A 404 20.78 -9.71 15.53
N SER A 405 19.75 -10.57 15.49
CA SER A 405 18.34 -10.16 15.46
C SER A 405 17.99 -9.36 16.70
N GLU A 406 18.38 -9.82 17.89
CA GLU A 406 18.16 -9.10 19.15
C GLU A 406 18.77 -7.69 19.14
N ALA A 407 20.04 -7.55 18.70
CA ALA A 407 20.71 -6.25 18.67
C ALA A 407 20.07 -5.30 17.64
N ALA A 408 19.60 -5.83 16.51
CA ALA A 408 18.91 -5.06 15.48
C ALA A 408 17.55 -4.57 15.99
N LEU A 409 16.76 -5.44 16.60
CA LEU A 409 15.43 -5.13 17.14
C LEU A 409 15.49 -4.20 18.35
N LYS A 410 16.52 -4.34 19.21
CA LYS A 410 16.76 -3.40 20.32
C LYS A 410 17.01 -1.99 19.82
N ARG A 411 17.82 -1.83 18.75
CA ARG A 411 18.01 -0.51 18.11
C ARG A 411 16.73 0.03 17.50
N ALA A 412 15.94 -0.83 16.83
CA ALA A 412 14.65 -0.46 16.28
C ALA A 412 13.69 0.04 17.36
N GLN A 413 13.60 -0.68 18.50
CA GLN A 413 12.77 -0.25 19.63
C GLN A 413 13.22 1.09 20.21
N GLN A 414 14.52 1.31 20.34
CA GLN A 414 15.08 2.59 20.79
C GLN A 414 14.72 3.73 19.82
N GLN A 415 14.78 3.49 18.50
CA GLN A 415 14.41 4.46 17.48
C GLN A 415 12.94 4.86 17.61
N VAL A 416 12.02 3.90 17.76
CA VAL A 416 10.58 4.16 17.96
C VAL A 416 10.34 4.94 19.24
N THR A 417 11.06 4.62 20.33
CA THR A 417 10.87 5.26 21.65
C THR A 417 11.45 6.68 21.69
N SER A 418 12.55 6.95 20.98
CA SER A 418 13.21 8.27 20.96
C SER A 418 12.62 9.25 19.94
N GLY A 419 11.79 8.80 19.04
CA GLY A 419 11.09 9.62 18.05
C GLY A 419 9.75 10.20 18.57
N ASN A 420 9.45 10.00 19.84
CA ASN A 420 8.26 10.53 20.54
C ASN A 420 8.55 11.87 21.22
#